data_4aad6c419feaeb7103b3469d4bca0bee
#
_entry.id   4aad6c419feaeb7103b3469d4bca0bee
#
_cell.length_a   1.000
_cell.length_b   1.000
_cell.length_c   1.000
_cell.angle_alpha   90.00
_cell.angle_beta   90.00
_cell.angle_gamma   90.00
#
_symmetry.space_group_name_H-M   'P 1'
#
loop_
_entity.id
_entity.type
_entity.pdbx_description
1 polymer ?
#
loop_
_entity_poly.entity_id
_entity_poly.type
_entity_poly.pdbx_seq_one_letter_code
_entity_poly.pdbx_strand_id
1 'polypeptide(L)'
;MAHFYVGGHYVGEPGKEVMDGAMYVEVWGPKRTRQPYPIVFFHGNGQSGTIWQETPDGRPGWAYYLIDQGYVVYMVDYPARGRSPYVPGVDGELGIRTALELEQIWTAPATSGGDFPRKNKYTQWPSDHPKRGMMGDPVFDNFIKGQMQFVNNQGALAVPAGVALLDRIGKPVILLTHSQGGGFGFDVTELRPKLVAGMVSIEPGGPQIGNVDTAKGTYTRVNPNSWGLTTSPYKYDPPINSPAELKVHLEPSERPGDEVGCYLQNEPVHKLVNFQNLRILSISAEGTYHRVYDSCMPKWLNQAGAKDDFVRLEDVGIHGNQHEMFLDRNSDEIIKFIDNWLRKNINNKAS
;
A
#
# COMPACT_ATOMS: atom_id res chain seq x y z
N MET A 1 5.08 12.58 20.77
CA MET A 1 5.82 11.66 19.91
C MET A 1 6.50 10.61 20.75
N ALA A 2 6.49 9.36 20.33
CA ALA A 2 7.18 8.23 20.95
C ALA A 2 7.61 7.25 19.87
N HIS A 3 8.52 6.34 20.21
CA HIS A 3 8.85 5.20 19.34
C HIS A 3 9.07 3.94 20.17
N PHE A 4 8.97 2.80 19.52
CA PHE A 4 9.25 1.50 20.10
C PHE A 4 9.52 0.48 18.98
N TYR A 5 9.91 -0.73 19.36
CA TYR A 5 10.07 -1.86 18.45
C TYR A 5 9.03 -2.94 18.75
N VAL A 6 8.61 -3.65 17.69
CA VAL A 6 7.68 -4.79 17.79
C VAL A 6 8.19 -5.96 16.94
N GLY A 7 7.65 -7.14 17.20
CA GLY A 7 8.09 -8.36 16.52
C GLY A 7 9.52 -8.72 16.91
N GLY A 8 10.13 -9.50 16.05
CA GLY A 8 11.49 -9.97 16.21
C GLY A 8 11.59 -11.21 17.10
N HIS A 9 12.59 -12.01 16.82
CA HIS A 9 12.97 -13.20 17.58
C HIS A 9 14.47 -13.46 17.43
N TYR A 10 15.05 -14.21 18.37
CA TYR A 10 16.44 -14.59 18.25
C TYR A 10 16.60 -15.76 17.30
N VAL A 11 17.57 -15.65 16.39
CA VAL A 11 17.98 -16.69 15.43
C VAL A 11 19.48 -16.90 15.50
N GLY A 12 19.94 -18.10 15.16
CA GLY A 12 21.36 -18.48 15.18
C GLY A 12 21.68 -19.60 16.16
N GLU A 13 22.96 -20.01 16.20
CA GLU A 13 23.45 -21.01 17.13
C GLU A 13 23.58 -20.42 18.55
N PRO A 14 23.50 -21.25 19.60
CA PRO A 14 23.69 -20.81 20.98
C PRO A 14 24.98 -20.01 21.18
N GLY A 15 24.85 -18.79 21.73
CA GLY A 15 25.96 -17.86 21.95
C GLY A 15 26.33 -16.98 20.73
N LYS A 16 25.60 -17.12 19.60
CA LYS A 16 25.74 -16.31 18.38
C LYS A 16 24.41 -15.76 17.87
N GLU A 17 23.40 -15.76 18.75
CA GLU A 17 22.07 -15.33 18.37
C GLU A 17 22.02 -13.85 18.03
N VAL A 18 21.24 -13.53 16.98
CA VAL A 18 20.94 -12.18 16.55
C VAL A 18 19.43 -11.95 16.52
N MET A 19 19.00 -10.72 16.64
CA MET A 19 17.59 -10.34 16.57
C MET A 19 17.17 -10.19 15.09
N ASP A 20 16.27 -11.05 14.63
CA ASP A 20 15.64 -11.02 13.30
C ASP A 20 14.21 -10.48 13.36
N GLY A 21 13.76 -9.78 12.32
CA GLY A 21 12.37 -9.39 12.12
C GLY A 21 11.83 -8.29 13.06
N ALA A 22 12.69 -7.56 13.78
CA ALA A 22 12.27 -6.42 14.60
C ALA A 22 11.88 -5.22 13.74
N MET A 23 10.71 -4.61 14.01
CA MET A 23 10.16 -3.46 13.29
C MET A 23 10.12 -2.21 14.17
N TYR A 24 10.72 -1.12 13.68
CA TYR A 24 10.61 0.20 14.29
C TYR A 24 9.22 0.80 14.04
N VAL A 25 8.67 1.40 15.08
CA VAL A 25 7.37 2.08 15.05
C VAL A 25 7.49 3.45 15.67
N GLU A 26 7.08 4.47 14.95
CA GLU A 26 6.97 5.84 15.45
C GLU A 26 5.52 6.20 15.66
N VAL A 27 5.20 6.81 16.79
CA VAL A 27 3.83 7.16 17.19
C VAL A 27 3.74 8.66 17.37
N TRP A 28 2.82 9.28 16.63
CA TRP A 28 2.45 10.67 16.83
C TRP A 28 0.98 10.76 17.24
N GLY A 29 0.71 11.66 18.17
CA GLY A 29 -0.67 11.89 18.63
C GLY A 29 -0.99 13.36 18.75
N PRO A 30 -2.27 13.71 18.59
CA PRO A 30 -2.77 15.07 18.80
C PRO A 30 -2.74 15.43 20.29
N LYS A 31 -2.81 16.72 20.60
CA LYS A 31 -3.01 17.18 22.00
C LYS A 31 -4.28 16.58 22.63
N ARG A 32 -5.31 16.37 21.82
CA ARG A 32 -6.56 15.72 22.19
C ARG A 32 -7.01 14.79 21.08
N THR A 33 -7.11 13.49 21.37
CA THR A 33 -7.67 12.49 20.46
C THR A 33 -9.15 12.75 20.24
N ARG A 34 -9.60 12.81 18.99
CA ARG A 34 -11.00 13.04 18.59
C ARG A 34 -11.56 11.89 17.74
N GLN A 35 -10.69 11.01 17.24
CA GLN A 35 -11.10 9.90 16.38
C GLN A 35 -11.04 8.58 17.17
N PRO A 36 -11.99 7.66 16.95
CA PRO A 36 -12.09 6.42 17.73
C PRO A 36 -10.94 5.44 17.42
N TYR A 37 -10.51 5.38 16.16
CA TYR A 37 -9.49 4.45 15.70
C TYR A 37 -8.20 5.18 15.35
N PRO A 38 -7.02 4.69 15.77
CA PRO A 38 -5.74 5.18 15.27
C PRO A 38 -5.52 4.70 13.83
N ILE A 39 -4.62 5.38 13.12
CA ILE A 39 -4.20 5.00 11.78
C ILE A 39 -2.80 4.37 11.85
N VAL A 40 -2.62 3.24 11.18
CA VAL A 40 -1.32 2.60 10.97
C VAL A 40 -0.97 2.73 9.49
N PHE A 41 0.17 3.37 9.21
CA PHE A 41 0.68 3.57 7.87
C PHE A 41 1.61 2.42 7.46
N PHE A 42 1.30 1.79 6.32
CA PHE A 42 2.15 0.81 5.66
C PHE A 42 2.63 1.38 4.31
N HIS A 43 3.91 1.69 4.23
CA HIS A 43 4.53 2.35 3.07
C HIS A 43 4.86 1.38 1.92
N GLY A 44 5.22 1.94 0.76
CA GLY A 44 5.59 1.21 -0.44
C GLY A 44 7.01 0.64 -0.45
N ASN A 45 7.39 0.07 -1.59
CA ASN A 45 8.75 -0.46 -1.81
C ASN A 45 9.77 0.68 -1.90
N GLY A 46 10.96 0.49 -1.34
CA GLY A 46 12.03 1.49 -1.34
C GLY A 46 11.80 2.68 -0.41
N GLN A 47 10.78 2.65 0.46
CA GLN A 47 10.40 3.73 1.34
C GLN A 47 10.51 3.33 2.81
N SER A 48 10.33 4.31 3.71
CA SER A 48 10.21 4.15 5.16
C SER A 48 9.04 4.99 5.68
N GLY A 49 8.77 4.94 6.98
CA GLY A 49 7.71 5.73 7.61
C GLY A 49 7.87 7.24 7.47
N THR A 50 9.07 7.73 7.13
CA THR A 50 9.34 9.16 6.91
C THR A 50 8.59 9.76 5.73
N ILE A 51 8.20 8.93 4.75
CA ILE A 51 7.46 9.38 3.56
C ILE A 51 6.09 10.01 3.89
N TRP A 52 5.54 9.69 5.06
CA TRP A 52 4.28 10.22 5.56
C TRP A 52 4.43 11.50 6.37
N GLN A 53 5.67 11.84 6.75
CA GLN A 53 5.97 12.97 7.62
C GLN A 53 6.14 14.26 6.83
N GLU A 54 6.94 14.24 5.78
CA GLU A 54 7.27 15.43 5.00
C GLU A 54 7.42 15.07 3.53
N THR A 55 6.96 15.95 2.66
CA THR A 55 7.14 15.82 1.21
C THR A 55 8.54 16.26 0.79
N PRO A 56 9.07 15.79 -0.35
CA PRO A 56 10.43 16.14 -0.79
C PRO A 56 10.65 17.62 -1.11
N ASP A 57 9.58 18.38 -1.27
CA ASP A 57 9.60 19.85 -1.43
C ASP A 57 9.40 20.61 -0.11
N GLY A 58 9.38 19.91 1.05
CA GLY A 58 9.36 20.48 2.40
C GLY A 58 7.98 20.84 2.95
N ARG A 59 6.90 20.39 2.31
CA ARG A 59 5.55 20.53 2.87
C ARG A 59 5.28 19.46 3.93
N PRO A 60 4.40 19.72 4.94
CA PRO A 60 3.93 18.69 5.87
C PRO A 60 3.27 17.52 5.11
N GLY A 61 3.64 16.30 5.49
CA GLY A 61 3.02 15.07 4.94
C GLY A 61 1.68 14.75 5.57
N TRP A 62 1.05 13.69 5.11
CA TRP A 62 -0.30 13.27 5.54
C TRP A 62 -0.41 12.97 7.04
N ALA A 63 0.67 12.56 7.70
CA ALA A 63 0.67 12.33 9.15
C ALA A 63 0.30 13.60 9.93
N TYR A 64 0.83 14.77 9.55
CA TYR A 64 0.48 16.03 10.19
C TYR A 64 -0.99 16.38 10.03
N TYR A 65 -1.52 16.26 8.80
CA TYR A 65 -2.94 16.50 8.55
C TYR A 65 -3.82 15.63 9.46
N LEU A 66 -3.56 14.33 9.52
CA LEU A 66 -4.38 13.39 10.30
C LEU A 66 -4.28 13.65 11.81
N ILE A 67 -3.11 14.05 12.31
CA ILE A 67 -2.94 14.49 13.71
C ILE A 67 -3.81 15.71 13.99
N ASP A 68 -3.82 16.69 13.10
CA ASP A 68 -4.66 17.89 13.22
C ASP A 68 -6.16 17.53 13.17
N GLN A 69 -6.53 16.46 12.48
CA GLN A 69 -7.88 15.91 12.48
C GLN A 69 -8.21 15.06 13.72
N GLY A 70 -7.24 14.86 14.63
CA GLY A 70 -7.43 14.19 15.92
C GLY A 70 -7.17 12.70 15.92
N TYR A 71 -6.51 12.16 14.91
CA TYR A 71 -6.06 10.77 14.89
C TYR A 71 -4.73 10.62 15.65
N VAL A 72 -4.55 9.47 16.28
CA VAL A 72 -3.21 8.95 16.63
C VAL A 72 -2.71 8.19 15.40
N VAL A 73 -1.47 8.43 14.99
CA VAL A 73 -0.86 7.79 13.82
C VAL A 73 0.36 6.96 14.23
N TYR A 74 0.51 5.80 13.61
CA TYR A 74 1.64 4.91 13.72
C TYR A 74 2.31 4.80 12.35
N MET A 75 3.59 5.12 12.27
CA MET A 75 4.40 5.02 11.07
C MET A 75 5.48 3.98 11.31
N VAL A 76 5.60 3.03 10.39
CA VAL A 76 6.53 1.90 10.54
C VAL A 76 7.69 2.02 9.57
N ASP A 77 8.83 1.45 9.94
CA ASP A 77 9.86 1.03 9.02
C ASP A 77 9.90 -0.49 9.07
N TYR A 78 9.61 -1.18 7.98
CA TYR A 78 9.60 -2.66 7.98
C TYR A 78 10.94 -3.23 8.41
N PRO A 79 11.01 -4.46 8.94
CA PRO A 79 12.28 -5.10 9.25
C PRO A 79 13.25 -5.03 8.06
N ALA A 80 14.53 -4.89 8.31
CA ALA A 80 15.58 -4.69 7.32
C ALA A 80 15.44 -3.39 6.49
N ARG A 81 14.74 -2.37 7.01
CA ARG A 81 14.51 -1.10 6.30
C ARG A 81 14.54 0.11 7.25
N GLY A 82 15.12 1.23 6.77
CA GLY A 82 15.13 2.49 7.52
C GLY A 82 15.76 2.36 8.91
N ARG A 83 14.97 2.61 9.95
CA ARG A 83 15.38 2.53 11.36
C ARG A 83 15.23 1.12 11.96
N SER A 84 14.69 0.17 11.22
CA SER A 84 14.63 -1.24 11.63
C SER A 84 15.95 -1.95 11.32
N PRO A 85 16.43 -2.84 12.21
CA PRO A 85 17.67 -3.57 11.97
C PRO A 85 17.64 -4.40 10.67
N TYR A 86 18.79 -4.47 10.02
CA TYR A 86 19.11 -5.43 8.98
C TYR A 86 20.20 -6.37 9.49
N VAL A 87 19.99 -7.66 9.37
CA VAL A 87 20.94 -8.69 9.81
C VAL A 87 21.57 -9.37 8.59
N PRO A 88 22.83 -9.06 8.23
CA PRO A 88 23.51 -9.68 7.11
C PRO A 88 23.54 -11.20 7.20
N GLY A 89 23.19 -11.87 6.09
CA GLY A 89 23.15 -13.33 6.01
C GLY A 89 21.90 -13.99 6.63
N VAL A 90 21.00 -13.22 7.25
CA VAL A 90 19.71 -13.67 7.81
C VAL A 90 18.55 -13.11 7.00
N ASP A 91 18.44 -11.78 6.88
CA ASP A 91 17.30 -11.12 6.25
C ASP A 91 17.27 -11.26 4.71
N GLY A 92 18.32 -11.76 4.09
CA GLY A 92 18.47 -11.93 2.65
C GLY A 92 19.27 -10.79 2.00
N GLU A 93 19.34 -10.82 0.67
CA GLU A 93 20.08 -9.81 -0.10
C GLU A 93 19.31 -8.50 -0.21
N LEU A 94 20.03 -7.40 -0.16
CA LEU A 94 19.48 -6.06 -0.32
C LEU A 94 19.41 -5.67 -1.80
N GLY A 95 18.24 -5.18 -2.21
CA GLY A 95 18.01 -4.50 -3.47
C GLY A 95 17.83 -2.99 -3.26
N ILE A 96 18.07 -2.24 -4.32
CA ILE A 96 17.76 -0.80 -4.42
C ILE A 96 17.10 -0.51 -5.76
N ARG A 97 16.39 0.60 -5.84
CA ARG A 97 15.91 1.14 -7.11
C ARG A 97 16.86 2.22 -7.60
N THR A 98 17.13 2.22 -8.90
CA THR A 98 17.93 3.27 -9.54
C THR A 98 17.12 4.56 -9.73
N ALA A 99 17.79 5.70 -9.82
CA ALA A 99 17.13 6.97 -10.10
C ALA A 99 16.32 6.92 -11.41
N LEU A 100 16.87 6.34 -12.47
CA LEU A 100 16.19 6.22 -13.76
C LEU A 100 14.91 5.37 -13.67
N GLU A 101 14.92 4.25 -12.94
CA GLU A 101 13.69 3.46 -12.69
C GLU A 101 12.62 4.31 -12.03
N LEU A 102 12.99 5.10 -11.01
CA LEU A 102 12.03 5.95 -10.29
C LEU A 102 11.50 7.09 -11.16
N GLU A 103 12.35 7.69 -12.00
CA GLU A 103 11.92 8.65 -13.01
C GLU A 103 10.86 8.04 -13.96
N GLN A 104 11.14 6.84 -14.46
CA GLN A 104 10.29 6.16 -15.45
C GLN A 104 8.95 5.70 -14.90
N ILE A 105 8.88 5.32 -13.63
CA ILE A 105 7.66 4.73 -13.07
C ILE A 105 6.89 5.70 -12.15
N TRP A 106 7.57 6.69 -11.48
CA TRP A 106 6.93 7.50 -10.44
C TRP A 106 6.98 9.00 -10.70
N THR A 107 8.12 9.59 -11.06
CA THR A 107 8.28 11.05 -10.94
C THR A 107 8.28 11.81 -12.26
N ALA A 108 8.73 11.20 -13.36
CA ALA A 108 8.79 11.82 -14.69
C ALA A 108 8.51 10.83 -15.83
N PRO A 109 7.50 9.96 -15.76
CA PRO A 109 7.33 8.87 -16.71
C PRO A 109 7.18 9.32 -18.17
N ALA A 110 6.54 10.48 -18.40
CA ALA A 110 6.35 11.01 -19.74
C ALA A 110 7.65 11.44 -20.43
N THR A 111 8.62 11.92 -19.66
CA THR A 111 9.89 12.48 -20.17
C THR A 111 11.07 11.52 -20.06
N SER A 112 11.05 10.60 -19.10
CA SER A 112 12.13 9.63 -18.85
C SER A 112 11.92 8.28 -19.53
N GLY A 113 10.93 8.14 -20.42
CA GLY A 113 10.69 6.91 -21.18
C GLY A 113 9.90 5.85 -20.45
N GLY A 114 9.05 6.23 -19.52
CA GLY A 114 8.05 5.32 -18.92
C GLY A 114 7.18 4.67 -19.99
N ASP A 115 6.84 3.40 -19.80
CA ASP A 115 6.12 2.62 -20.81
C ASP A 115 4.81 2.05 -20.24
N PHE A 116 3.80 2.94 -20.12
CA PHE A 116 2.44 2.58 -19.73
C PHE A 116 1.43 3.61 -20.26
N PRO A 117 0.16 3.22 -20.43
CA PRO A 117 -0.91 4.13 -20.82
C PRO A 117 -1.00 5.33 -19.89
N ARG A 118 -1.51 6.44 -20.18
CA ARG A 118 -1.79 7.57 -19.27
C ARG A 118 -0.57 8.22 -18.58
N LYS A 119 0.67 7.80 -18.82
CA LYS A 119 1.88 8.45 -18.27
C LYS A 119 1.89 9.97 -18.49
N ASN A 120 1.29 10.45 -19.59
CA ASN A 120 1.17 11.88 -19.92
C ASN A 120 0.11 12.62 -19.08
N LYS A 121 -0.69 11.90 -18.27
CA LYS A 121 -1.67 12.49 -17.36
C LYS A 121 -1.04 12.98 -16.06
N TYR A 122 0.18 12.56 -15.75
CA TYR A 122 0.88 13.02 -14.56
C TYR A 122 1.32 14.47 -14.68
N THR A 123 0.82 15.33 -13.80
CA THR A 123 1.08 16.78 -13.82
C THR A 123 1.36 17.40 -12.45
N GLN A 124 1.33 16.62 -11.37
CA GLN A 124 1.34 17.11 -10.00
C GLN A 124 2.69 17.01 -9.27
N TRP A 125 3.79 16.59 -9.93
CA TRP A 125 5.09 16.60 -9.28
C TRP A 125 5.42 18.00 -8.73
N PRO A 126 5.84 18.14 -7.44
CA PRO A 126 5.92 19.44 -6.78
C PRO A 126 7.22 20.21 -7.08
N SER A 127 7.56 20.36 -8.35
CA SER A 127 8.72 21.12 -8.83
C SER A 127 8.40 21.87 -10.12
N ASP A 128 8.92 23.09 -10.27
CA ASP A 128 8.89 23.89 -11.51
C ASP A 128 10.26 23.92 -12.22
N HIS A 129 11.20 23.07 -11.75
CA HIS A 129 12.52 22.96 -12.34
C HIS A 129 12.45 22.45 -13.80
N PRO A 130 13.33 22.90 -14.72
CA PRO A 130 13.35 22.39 -16.11
C PRO A 130 13.53 20.87 -16.23
N LYS A 131 14.18 20.23 -15.26
CA LYS A 131 14.33 18.77 -15.15
C LYS A 131 13.30 18.16 -14.20
N ARG A 132 12.12 18.70 -14.14
CA ARG A 132 11.06 18.30 -13.22
C ARG A 132 10.93 16.78 -13.08
N GLY A 133 11.10 16.28 -11.85
CA GLY A 133 11.00 14.88 -11.50
C GLY A 133 12.16 13.99 -11.97
N MET A 134 13.28 14.57 -12.43
CA MET A 134 14.46 13.88 -12.91
C MET A 134 15.72 14.28 -12.13
N MET A 135 16.80 13.50 -12.28
CA MET A 135 18.11 13.81 -11.68
C MET A 135 18.54 15.26 -11.96
N GLY A 136 18.88 15.97 -10.88
CA GLY A 136 19.22 17.40 -10.88
C GLY A 136 18.03 18.34 -10.69
N ASP A 137 16.80 17.85 -10.56
CA ASP A 137 15.70 18.57 -9.93
C ASP A 137 15.89 18.47 -8.41
N PRO A 138 16.04 19.57 -7.65
CA PRO A 138 16.28 19.53 -6.21
C PRO A 138 15.23 18.75 -5.41
N VAL A 139 13.97 18.76 -5.86
CA VAL A 139 12.88 18.00 -5.24
C VAL A 139 13.04 16.50 -5.49
N PHE A 140 13.39 16.11 -6.71
CA PHE A 140 13.70 14.72 -7.04
C PHE A 140 14.95 14.23 -6.30
N ASP A 141 16.02 15.04 -6.29
CA ASP A 141 17.25 14.69 -5.58
C ASP A 141 17.00 14.52 -4.07
N ASN A 142 16.07 15.28 -3.49
CA ASN A 142 15.66 15.10 -2.10
C ASN A 142 14.81 13.82 -1.92
N PHE A 143 13.91 13.53 -2.82
CA PHE A 143 13.13 12.28 -2.83
C PHE A 143 14.04 11.05 -2.88
N ILE A 144 15.05 11.05 -3.77
CA ILE A 144 16.02 9.94 -3.90
C ILE A 144 16.83 9.72 -2.62
N LYS A 145 17.21 10.78 -1.89
CA LYS A 145 17.91 10.64 -0.60
C LYS A 145 17.08 9.90 0.45
N GLY A 146 15.76 9.94 0.34
CA GLY A 146 14.82 9.22 1.20
C GLY A 146 14.54 7.78 0.77
N GLN A 147 15.06 7.32 -0.39
CA GLN A 147 14.84 5.95 -0.84
C GLN A 147 15.71 4.98 -0.05
N MET A 148 15.10 3.86 0.35
CA MET A 148 15.71 2.84 1.18
C MET A 148 15.98 1.56 0.39
N GLN A 149 17.02 0.83 0.80
CA GLN A 149 17.20 -0.57 0.39
C GLN A 149 16.01 -1.43 0.88
N PHE A 150 15.83 -2.58 0.27
CA PHE A 150 14.79 -3.54 0.64
C PHE A 150 15.27 -4.97 0.40
N VAL A 151 14.69 -5.92 1.11
CA VAL A 151 14.92 -7.35 0.88
C VAL A 151 13.86 -7.93 -0.04
N ASN A 152 14.20 -8.93 -0.85
CA ASN A 152 13.29 -9.50 -1.84
C ASN A 152 12.06 -10.18 -1.20
N ASN A 153 12.23 -10.81 -0.04
CA ASN A 153 11.14 -11.48 0.69
C ASN A 153 10.61 -10.63 1.85
N GLN A 154 10.39 -9.35 1.60
CA GLN A 154 9.96 -8.38 2.62
C GLN A 154 8.69 -8.81 3.37
N GLY A 155 7.74 -9.48 2.70
CA GLY A 155 6.49 -9.93 3.32
C GLY A 155 6.68 -10.92 4.46
N ALA A 156 7.68 -11.81 4.36
CA ALA A 156 8.00 -12.77 5.41
C ALA A 156 8.43 -12.09 6.73
N LEU A 157 9.00 -10.90 6.66
CA LEU A 157 9.42 -10.11 7.81
C LEU A 157 8.33 -9.09 8.22
N ALA A 158 7.74 -8.40 7.27
CA ALA A 158 6.81 -7.30 7.53
C ALA A 158 5.46 -7.77 8.09
N VAL A 159 4.93 -8.91 7.64
CA VAL A 159 3.61 -9.39 8.07
C VAL A 159 3.63 -9.83 9.55
N PRO A 160 4.56 -10.68 10.04
CA PRO A 160 4.64 -11.00 11.46
C PRO A 160 4.86 -9.77 12.34
N ALA A 161 5.68 -8.82 11.90
CA ALA A 161 5.92 -7.58 12.63
C ALA A 161 4.68 -6.67 12.66
N GLY A 162 3.92 -6.60 11.55
CA GLY A 162 2.64 -5.91 11.49
C GLY A 162 1.59 -6.52 12.42
N VAL A 163 1.52 -7.85 12.50
CA VAL A 163 0.68 -8.57 13.48
C VAL A 163 1.07 -8.20 14.90
N ALA A 164 2.37 -8.24 15.23
CA ALA A 164 2.86 -7.87 16.56
C ALA A 164 2.54 -6.40 16.91
N LEU A 165 2.54 -5.51 15.92
CA LEU A 165 2.12 -4.12 16.10
C LEU A 165 0.63 -4.01 16.48
N LEU A 166 -0.25 -4.69 15.75
CA LEU A 166 -1.68 -4.67 16.05
C LEU A 166 -1.96 -5.27 17.43
N ASP A 167 -1.31 -6.39 17.77
CA ASP A 167 -1.43 -7.02 19.08
C ASP A 167 -0.96 -6.08 20.22
N ARG A 168 0.12 -5.31 20.00
CA ARG A 168 0.62 -4.32 20.96
C ARG A 168 -0.32 -3.11 21.11
N ILE A 169 -0.94 -2.65 20.03
CA ILE A 169 -1.94 -1.59 20.07
C ILE A 169 -3.19 -2.06 20.83
N GLY A 170 -3.59 -3.32 20.67
CA GLY A 170 -4.62 -4.02 21.43
C GLY A 170 -6.05 -3.51 21.22
N LYS A 171 -6.30 -2.70 20.18
CA LYS A 171 -7.61 -2.17 19.79
C LYS A 171 -7.68 -2.02 18.27
N PRO A 172 -8.89 -1.99 17.68
CA PRO A 172 -9.03 -1.84 16.24
C PRO A 172 -8.36 -0.56 15.72
N VAL A 173 -7.71 -0.68 14.56
CA VAL A 173 -7.03 0.40 13.85
C VAL A 173 -7.58 0.55 12.43
N ILE A 174 -7.33 1.68 11.81
CA ILE A 174 -7.47 1.86 10.36
C ILE A 174 -6.10 1.61 9.76
N LEU A 175 -6.01 0.69 8.77
CA LEU A 175 -4.80 0.52 7.97
C LEU A 175 -4.84 1.50 6.80
N LEU A 176 -3.82 2.34 6.65
CA LEU A 176 -3.59 3.14 5.46
C LEU A 176 -2.34 2.58 4.78
N THR A 177 -2.55 1.96 3.63
CA THR A 177 -1.53 1.16 2.95
C THR A 177 -1.25 1.72 1.57
N HIS A 178 0.00 1.62 1.13
CA HIS A 178 0.42 2.04 -0.19
C HIS A 178 1.28 0.96 -0.84
N SER A 179 1.03 0.69 -2.14
CA SER A 179 1.88 -0.15 -2.98
C SER A 179 2.20 -1.52 -2.35
N GLN A 180 3.47 -1.85 -2.13
CA GLN A 180 3.92 -3.08 -1.44
C GLN A 180 3.22 -3.28 -0.09
N GLY A 181 3.00 -2.20 0.65
CA GLY A 181 2.29 -2.22 1.94
C GLY A 181 0.83 -2.66 1.85
N GLY A 182 0.21 -2.58 0.66
CA GLY A 182 -1.15 -3.07 0.42
C GLY A 182 -1.27 -4.57 0.64
N GLY A 183 -0.38 -5.36 0.04
CA GLY A 183 -0.34 -6.81 0.26
C GLY A 183 -0.12 -7.18 1.73
N PHE A 184 0.79 -6.49 2.41
CA PHE A 184 1.02 -6.72 3.86
C PHE A 184 -0.20 -6.36 4.70
N GLY A 185 -0.92 -5.29 4.34
CA GLY A 185 -2.16 -4.90 5.00
C GLY A 185 -3.26 -5.96 4.87
N PHE A 186 -3.40 -6.59 3.71
CA PHE A 186 -4.34 -7.70 3.53
C PHE A 186 -3.94 -8.91 4.38
N ASP A 187 -2.68 -9.32 4.36
CA ASP A 187 -2.19 -10.46 5.14
C ASP A 187 -2.32 -10.24 6.65
N VAL A 188 -2.01 -9.04 7.14
CA VAL A 188 -2.21 -8.66 8.55
C VAL A 188 -3.70 -8.65 8.92
N THR A 189 -4.56 -8.19 8.02
CA THR A 189 -6.03 -8.23 8.22
C THR A 189 -6.54 -9.66 8.34
N GLU A 190 -6.07 -10.58 7.49
CA GLU A 190 -6.41 -12.01 7.58
C GLU A 190 -6.05 -12.58 8.95
N LEU A 191 -4.88 -12.22 9.46
CA LEU A 191 -4.35 -12.76 10.72
C LEU A 191 -4.97 -12.08 11.97
N ARG A 192 -5.43 -10.83 11.85
CA ARG A 192 -6.02 -10.05 12.97
C ARG A 192 -7.29 -9.28 12.57
N PRO A 193 -8.32 -9.97 12.04
CA PRO A 193 -9.50 -9.28 11.48
C PRO A 193 -10.25 -8.43 12.52
N LYS A 194 -10.20 -8.80 13.80
CA LYS A 194 -10.85 -8.04 14.89
C LYS A 194 -10.10 -6.75 15.27
N LEU A 195 -8.85 -6.63 14.85
CA LEU A 195 -8.01 -5.46 15.11
C LEU A 195 -7.93 -4.51 13.91
N VAL A 196 -8.70 -4.74 12.85
CA VAL A 196 -8.81 -3.85 11.69
C VAL A 196 -10.25 -3.32 11.59
N ALA A 197 -10.44 -2.04 11.85
CA ALA A 197 -11.73 -1.36 11.75
C ALA A 197 -12.10 -1.00 10.30
N GLY A 198 -11.11 -0.84 9.45
CA GLY A 198 -11.24 -0.55 8.03
C GLY A 198 -9.88 -0.30 7.38
N MET A 199 -9.87 -0.14 6.06
CA MET A 199 -8.64 0.03 5.30
C MET A 199 -8.77 1.14 4.26
N VAL A 200 -7.69 1.89 4.05
CA VAL A 200 -7.45 2.70 2.85
C VAL A 200 -6.32 2.01 2.09
N SER A 201 -6.59 1.56 0.88
CA SER A 201 -5.67 0.82 0.03
C SER A 201 -5.32 1.67 -1.19
N ILE A 202 -4.11 2.22 -1.19
CA ILE A 202 -3.64 3.11 -2.25
C ILE A 202 -2.76 2.29 -3.19
N GLU A 203 -3.26 2.04 -4.39
CA GLU A 203 -2.53 1.34 -5.46
C GLU A 203 -1.75 0.12 -4.92
N PRO A 204 -2.44 -0.86 -4.32
CA PRO A 204 -1.78 -2.04 -3.74
C PRO A 204 -1.00 -2.82 -4.79
N GLY A 205 0.11 -3.46 -4.39
CA GLY A 205 1.01 -4.13 -5.32
C GLY A 205 0.34 -5.23 -6.14
N GLY A 206 0.45 -5.12 -7.44
CA GLY A 206 0.17 -6.15 -8.45
C GLY A 206 -1.29 -6.55 -8.66
N PRO A 207 -1.63 -7.03 -9.87
CA PRO A 207 -2.88 -7.75 -10.06
C PRO A 207 -2.79 -9.10 -9.36
N GLN A 208 -3.85 -9.51 -8.65
CA GLN A 208 -3.84 -10.62 -7.69
C GLN A 208 -3.72 -11.99 -8.37
N ILE A 209 -4.47 -12.19 -9.46
CA ILE A 209 -4.59 -13.48 -10.13
C ILE A 209 -3.60 -13.66 -11.27
N GLY A 210 -2.93 -12.61 -11.70
CA GLY A 210 -2.02 -12.68 -12.85
C GLY A 210 -0.98 -11.58 -12.86
N ASN A 211 -0.06 -11.65 -13.79
CA ASN A 211 0.89 -10.58 -14.07
C ASN A 211 0.41 -9.84 -15.32
N VAL A 212 0.41 -8.52 -15.26
CA VAL A 212 0.03 -7.64 -16.37
C VAL A 212 1.28 -6.97 -16.94
N ASP A 213 1.43 -7.02 -18.26
CA ASP A 213 2.30 -6.12 -19.01
C ASP A 213 1.58 -4.78 -19.09
N THR A 214 2.01 -3.82 -18.28
CA THR A 214 1.35 -2.52 -18.17
C THR A 214 1.48 -1.68 -19.44
N ALA A 215 2.53 -1.89 -20.22
CA ALA A 215 2.74 -1.23 -21.51
C ALA A 215 1.71 -1.68 -22.55
N LYS A 216 1.43 -2.97 -22.58
CA LYS A 216 0.51 -3.59 -23.54
C LYS A 216 -0.93 -3.67 -23.05
N GLY A 217 -1.16 -3.49 -21.75
CA GLY A 217 -2.48 -3.69 -21.15
C GLY A 217 -2.98 -5.13 -21.32
N THR A 218 -2.10 -6.12 -21.15
CA THR A 218 -2.44 -7.53 -21.34
C THR A 218 -1.87 -8.40 -20.23
N TYR A 219 -2.59 -9.46 -19.87
CA TYR A 219 -2.03 -10.47 -18.96
C TYR A 219 -0.91 -11.26 -19.63
N THR A 220 0.23 -11.38 -18.95
CA THR A 220 1.36 -12.20 -19.40
C THR A 220 1.25 -13.65 -18.89
N ARG A 221 0.64 -13.83 -17.73
CA ARG A 221 0.32 -15.15 -17.16
C ARG A 221 -0.72 -15.02 -16.05
N VAL A 222 -1.43 -16.12 -15.79
CA VAL A 222 -2.21 -16.30 -14.56
C VAL A 222 -1.25 -16.76 -13.45
N ASN A 223 -1.40 -16.20 -12.23
CA ASN A 223 -0.58 -16.60 -11.08
C ASN A 223 -1.21 -17.82 -10.38
N PRO A 224 -0.64 -19.04 -10.53
CA PRO A 224 -1.22 -20.25 -9.97
C PRO A 224 -1.13 -20.33 -8.44
N ASN A 225 -0.32 -19.47 -7.82
CA ASN A 225 -0.11 -19.43 -6.37
C ASN A 225 -0.92 -18.31 -5.68
N SER A 226 -1.78 -17.60 -6.42
CA SER A 226 -2.60 -16.55 -5.83
C SER A 226 -3.78 -17.12 -5.07
N TRP A 227 -3.93 -16.68 -3.81
CA TRP A 227 -5.12 -16.92 -2.99
C TRP A 227 -6.18 -15.80 -3.14
N GLY A 228 -6.14 -15.09 -4.24
CA GLY A 228 -7.09 -14.01 -4.55
C GLY A 228 -6.63 -12.62 -4.19
N LEU A 229 -5.90 -12.42 -3.10
CA LEU A 229 -5.34 -11.12 -2.71
C LEU A 229 -3.81 -11.08 -2.79
N THR A 230 -3.17 -12.06 -2.21
CA THR A 230 -1.71 -12.26 -2.23
C THR A 230 -1.38 -13.73 -2.48
N THR A 231 -0.14 -14.12 -2.29
CA THR A 231 0.29 -15.52 -2.29
C THR A 231 0.17 -16.19 -0.91
N SER A 232 -0.27 -15.45 0.11
CA SER A 232 -0.53 -15.97 1.46
C SER A 232 -1.91 -16.66 1.51
N PRO A 233 -2.08 -17.75 2.28
CA PRO A 233 -3.37 -18.40 2.44
C PRO A 233 -4.40 -17.51 3.13
N TYR A 234 -5.63 -17.50 2.61
CA TYR A 234 -6.79 -16.84 3.21
C TYR A 234 -7.86 -17.87 3.59
N LYS A 235 -8.62 -17.54 4.62
CA LYS A 235 -9.75 -18.36 5.04
C LYS A 235 -10.97 -18.06 4.19
N TYR A 236 -11.44 -19.08 3.47
CA TYR A 236 -12.61 -19.00 2.60
C TYR A 236 -13.81 -19.79 3.16
N ASP A 237 -15.01 -19.40 2.73
CA ASP A 237 -16.26 -20.12 2.91
C ASP A 237 -17.03 -20.16 1.56
N PRO A 238 -17.29 -21.35 0.97
CA PRO A 238 -16.78 -22.67 1.38
C PRO A 238 -15.25 -22.73 1.40
N PRO A 239 -14.64 -23.58 2.27
CA PRO A 239 -13.19 -23.65 2.42
C PRO A 239 -12.52 -24.16 1.15
N ILE A 240 -11.29 -23.71 0.92
CA ILE A 240 -10.37 -24.22 -0.12
C ILE A 240 -9.06 -24.64 0.54
N ASN A 241 -8.40 -25.64 -0.04
CA ASN A 241 -7.13 -26.19 0.47
C ASN A 241 -5.93 -25.73 -0.38
N SER A 242 -6.19 -25.20 -1.56
CA SER A 242 -5.14 -24.70 -2.46
C SER A 242 -5.67 -23.59 -3.37
N PRO A 243 -4.80 -22.71 -3.88
CA PRO A 243 -5.15 -21.68 -4.86
C PRO A 243 -5.81 -22.26 -6.13
N ALA A 244 -5.48 -23.49 -6.52
CA ALA A 244 -6.00 -24.14 -7.70
C ALA A 244 -7.52 -24.44 -7.64
N GLU A 245 -8.10 -24.38 -6.44
CA GLU A 245 -9.55 -24.52 -6.25
C GLU A 245 -10.32 -23.24 -6.55
N LEU A 246 -9.66 -22.07 -6.53
CA LEU A 246 -10.23 -20.80 -6.99
C LEU A 246 -10.34 -20.81 -8.53
N LYS A 247 -11.47 -21.33 -9.03
CA LYS A 247 -11.75 -21.29 -10.46
C LYS A 247 -12.15 -19.89 -10.87
N VAL A 248 -11.50 -19.35 -11.89
CA VAL A 248 -11.69 -17.97 -12.32
C VAL A 248 -12.01 -17.88 -13.81
N HIS A 249 -12.68 -16.79 -14.19
CA HIS A 249 -12.89 -16.36 -15.57
C HIS A 249 -12.43 -14.91 -15.72
N LEU A 250 -12.15 -14.51 -16.95
CA LEU A 250 -11.80 -13.13 -17.27
C LEU A 250 -13.08 -12.33 -17.57
N GLU A 251 -13.40 -11.39 -16.70
CA GLU A 251 -14.46 -10.40 -16.95
C GLU A 251 -13.89 -9.26 -17.80
N PRO A 252 -14.56 -8.82 -18.88
CA PRO A 252 -14.10 -7.72 -19.70
C PRO A 252 -13.95 -6.41 -18.91
N SER A 253 -13.01 -5.55 -19.35
CA SER A 253 -12.83 -4.23 -18.78
C SER A 253 -14.03 -3.33 -19.02
N GLU A 254 -14.38 -2.52 -18.02
CA GLU A 254 -15.33 -1.41 -18.15
C GLU A 254 -14.74 -0.20 -18.90
N ARG A 255 -13.40 -0.12 -18.96
CA ARG A 255 -12.64 0.96 -19.61
C ARG A 255 -11.58 0.37 -20.54
N PRO A 256 -12.01 -0.26 -21.67
CA PRO A 256 -11.08 -0.85 -22.63
C PRO A 256 -10.08 0.19 -23.15
N GLY A 257 -8.79 -0.17 -23.21
CA GLY A 257 -7.70 0.72 -23.60
C GLY A 257 -7.01 1.43 -22.43
N ASP A 258 -7.71 1.63 -21.31
CA ASP A 258 -7.14 2.17 -20.06
C ASP A 258 -6.88 1.06 -19.03
N GLU A 259 -7.77 0.07 -18.95
CA GLU A 259 -7.74 -1.00 -17.96
C GLU A 259 -7.87 -2.38 -18.62
N VAL A 260 -7.23 -3.39 -18.02
CA VAL A 260 -7.45 -4.80 -18.43
C VAL A 260 -8.78 -5.32 -17.89
N GLY A 261 -9.28 -6.41 -18.46
CA GLY A 261 -10.32 -7.21 -17.81
C GLY A 261 -9.80 -7.82 -16.51
N CYS A 262 -10.71 -8.20 -15.62
CA CYS A 262 -10.35 -8.74 -14.30
C CYS A 262 -10.67 -10.23 -14.19
N TYR A 263 -9.75 -11.01 -13.65
CA TYR A 263 -10.06 -12.37 -13.24
C TYR A 263 -10.92 -12.36 -11.98
N LEU A 264 -12.13 -12.91 -12.09
CA LEU A 264 -13.08 -13.06 -10.97
C LEU A 264 -13.41 -14.55 -10.77
N GLN A 265 -13.90 -14.89 -9.57
CA GLN A 265 -14.28 -16.27 -9.26
C GLN A 265 -15.51 -16.71 -10.09
N ASN A 266 -15.49 -17.96 -10.52
CA ASN A 266 -16.69 -18.62 -11.00
C ASN A 266 -17.66 -18.91 -9.85
N GLU A 267 -18.94 -19.09 -10.17
CA GLU A 267 -19.91 -19.57 -9.18
C GLU A 267 -19.70 -21.07 -8.87
N PRO A 268 -19.89 -21.51 -7.64
CA PRO A 268 -20.22 -20.71 -6.46
C PRO A 268 -18.99 -19.94 -5.93
N VAL A 269 -19.20 -18.67 -5.56
CA VAL A 269 -18.12 -17.81 -5.04
C VAL A 269 -17.72 -18.21 -3.63
N HIS A 270 -16.42 -18.38 -3.39
CA HIS A 270 -15.84 -18.53 -2.07
C HIS A 270 -15.67 -17.15 -1.41
N LYS A 271 -16.27 -16.97 -0.22
CA LYS A 271 -16.20 -15.71 0.52
C LYS A 271 -14.99 -15.66 1.43
N LEU A 272 -14.29 -14.53 1.47
CA LEU A 272 -13.19 -14.26 2.41
C LEU A 272 -13.77 -14.08 3.81
N VAL A 273 -13.62 -15.08 4.69
CA VAL A 273 -14.25 -15.10 6.02
C VAL A 273 -13.86 -13.89 6.86
N ASN A 274 -12.60 -13.53 6.85
CA ASN A 274 -12.04 -12.46 7.68
C ASN A 274 -12.22 -11.05 7.09
N PHE A 275 -12.77 -10.94 5.88
CA PHE A 275 -13.05 -9.66 5.20
C PHE A 275 -14.54 -9.35 5.11
N GLN A 276 -15.42 -10.21 5.66
CA GLN A 276 -16.84 -9.99 5.56
C GLN A 276 -17.26 -8.64 6.16
N ASN A 277 -17.89 -7.80 5.32
CA ASN A 277 -18.32 -6.45 5.65
C ASN A 277 -17.19 -5.46 6.02
N LEU A 278 -15.92 -5.82 5.89
CA LEU A 278 -14.82 -4.88 6.07
C LEU A 278 -14.97 -3.72 5.08
N ARG A 279 -14.93 -2.49 5.61
CA ARG A 279 -14.98 -1.28 4.78
C ARG A 279 -13.59 -0.96 4.27
N ILE A 280 -13.45 -0.89 2.96
CA ILE A 280 -12.20 -0.56 2.28
C ILE A 280 -12.46 0.63 1.36
N LEU A 281 -11.51 1.54 1.26
CA LEU A 281 -11.40 2.56 0.23
C LEU A 281 -10.18 2.25 -0.61
N SER A 282 -10.39 1.80 -1.82
CA SER A 282 -9.31 1.60 -2.80
C SER A 282 -9.19 2.81 -3.71
N ILE A 283 -7.97 3.34 -3.87
CA ILE A 283 -7.71 4.56 -4.65
C ILE A 283 -6.68 4.26 -5.75
N SER A 284 -6.97 4.75 -6.96
CA SER A 284 -6.06 4.74 -8.09
C SER A 284 -5.92 6.15 -8.68
N ALA A 285 -4.70 6.55 -9.02
CA ALA A 285 -4.38 7.85 -9.61
C ALA A 285 -4.63 7.88 -11.14
N GLU A 286 -4.70 9.07 -11.70
CA GLU A 286 -4.98 9.26 -13.13
C GLU A 286 -3.79 8.88 -14.02
N GLY A 287 -2.55 9.21 -13.62
CA GLY A 287 -1.33 9.09 -14.42
C GLY A 287 -0.40 7.96 -14.00
N THR A 288 -0.91 6.94 -13.32
CA THR A 288 -0.13 5.82 -12.78
C THR A 288 -0.10 4.60 -13.70
N TYR A 289 0.96 3.78 -13.60
CA TYR A 289 1.02 2.47 -14.24
C TYR A 289 0.07 1.46 -13.58
N HIS A 290 -0.30 1.66 -12.33
CA HIS A 290 -1.28 0.86 -11.60
C HIS A 290 -2.68 0.92 -12.23
N ARG A 291 -2.99 2.04 -12.88
CA ARG A 291 -4.28 2.28 -13.53
C ARG A 291 -4.75 1.12 -14.39
N VAL A 292 -3.82 0.41 -15.01
CA VAL A 292 -4.09 -0.68 -15.93
C VAL A 292 -4.83 -1.84 -15.25
N TYR A 293 -4.66 -2.08 -13.93
CA TYR A 293 -5.19 -3.25 -13.24
C TYR A 293 -5.82 -2.99 -11.86
N ASP A 294 -5.74 -1.78 -11.32
CA ASP A 294 -6.20 -1.49 -9.95
C ASP A 294 -7.69 -1.76 -9.71
N SER A 295 -8.51 -1.70 -10.74
CA SER A 295 -9.94 -2.03 -10.64
C SER A 295 -10.22 -3.49 -10.29
N CYS A 296 -9.24 -4.38 -10.47
CA CYS A 296 -9.44 -5.82 -10.29
C CYS A 296 -9.50 -6.24 -8.81
N MET A 297 -8.67 -5.62 -7.94
CA MET A 297 -8.68 -5.94 -6.50
C MET A 297 -10.03 -5.61 -5.84
N PRO A 298 -10.60 -4.40 -6.00
CA PRO A 298 -11.90 -4.06 -5.45
C PRO A 298 -13.03 -4.96 -5.95
N LYS A 299 -13.02 -5.33 -7.24
CA LYS A 299 -14.00 -6.27 -7.80
C LYS A 299 -13.91 -7.64 -7.10
N TRP A 300 -12.71 -8.18 -6.92
CA TRP A 300 -12.50 -9.43 -6.20
C TRP A 300 -12.96 -9.34 -4.74
N LEU A 301 -12.55 -8.29 -4.03
CA LEU A 301 -12.92 -8.05 -2.63
C LEU A 301 -14.44 -7.97 -2.45
N ASN A 302 -15.12 -7.23 -3.31
CA ASN A 302 -16.57 -7.10 -3.28
C ASN A 302 -17.27 -8.42 -3.60
N GLN A 303 -16.79 -9.17 -4.61
CA GLN A 303 -17.30 -10.50 -4.92
C GLN A 303 -17.12 -11.44 -3.71
N ALA A 304 -16.00 -11.34 -3.02
CA ALA A 304 -15.67 -12.18 -1.86
C ALA A 304 -16.29 -11.70 -0.54
N GLY A 305 -17.08 -10.63 -0.52
CA GLY A 305 -17.92 -10.20 0.62
C GLY A 305 -17.39 -9.03 1.45
N ALA A 306 -16.27 -8.41 1.07
CA ALA A 306 -15.86 -7.11 1.61
C ALA A 306 -16.79 -5.98 1.09
N LYS A 307 -16.56 -4.76 1.55
CA LYS A 307 -17.25 -3.54 1.06
C LYS A 307 -16.20 -2.54 0.63
N ASP A 308 -15.67 -2.72 -0.57
CA ASP A 308 -14.65 -1.87 -1.14
C ASP A 308 -15.27 -0.80 -2.05
N ASP A 309 -15.05 0.45 -1.70
CA ASP A 309 -15.39 1.62 -2.51
C ASP A 309 -14.16 1.96 -3.36
N PHE A 310 -14.16 1.56 -4.63
CA PHE A 310 -13.08 1.88 -5.56
C PHE A 310 -13.25 3.28 -6.13
N VAL A 311 -12.22 4.10 -6.00
CA VAL A 311 -12.19 5.49 -6.47
C VAL A 311 -11.00 5.71 -7.39
N ARG A 312 -11.30 6.10 -8.60
CA ARG A 312 -10.34 6.74 -9.51
C ARG A 312 -10.36 8.23 -9.21
N LEU A 313 -9.22 8.82 -8.88
CA LEU A 313 -9.17 10.21 -8.41
C LEU A 313 -9.80 11.19 -9.40
N GLU A 314 -9.62 10.97 -10.71
CA GLU A 314 -10.24 11.83 -11.74
C GLU A 314 -11.76 11.78 -11.74
N ASP A 315 -12.39 10.67 -11.32
CA ASP A 315 -13.84 10.54 -11.26
C ASP A 315 -14.46 11.39 -10.14
N VAL A 316 -13.63 11.84 -9.18
CA VAL A 316 -14.02 12.74 -8.08
C VAL A 316 -13.42 14.15 -8.23
N GLY A 317 -12.88 14.48 -9.42
CA GLY A 317 -12.37 15.80 -9.76
C GLY A 317 -10.92 16.08 -9.28
N ILE A 318 -10.18 15.06 -8.85
CA ILE A 318 -8.78 15.18 -8.44
C ILE A 318 -7.90 14.64 -9.58
N HIS A 319 -7.12 15.50 -10.20
CA HIS A 319 -6.46 15.21 -11.47
C HIS A 319 -4.94 15.31 -11.40
N GLY A 320 -4.29 14.60 -12.33
CA GLY A 320 -2.87 14.70 -12.60
C GLY A 320 -1.97 13.97 -11.63
N ASN A 321 -2.51 13.11 -10.80
CA ASN A 321 -1.78 12.36 -9.78
C ASN A 321 -1.16 11.08 -10.34
N GLN A 322 -0.17 10.55 -9.60
CA GLN A 322 0.59 9.36 -9.92
C GLN A 322 0.76 8.49 -8.66
N HIS A 323 1.51 7.40 -8.75
CA HIS A 323 1.70 6.39 -7.71
C HIS A 323 2.04 7.00 -6.33
N GLU A 324 2.93 7.98 -6.28
CA GLU A 324 3.34 8.69 -5.07
C GLU A 324 2.42 9.89 -4.77
N MET A 325 1.12 9.73 -4.92
CA MET A 325 0.12 10.80 -4.84
C MET A 325 0.14 11.61 -3.54
N PHE A 326 0.67 11.05 -2.47
CA PHE A 326 0.85 11.75 -1.19
C PHE A 326 2.00 12.75 -1.20
N LEU A 327 2.84 12.75 -2.25
CA LEU A 327 3.91 13.73 -2.49
C LEU A 327 3.48 14.85 -3.45
N ASP A 328 2.42 14.63 -4.20
CA ASP A 328 1.93 15.53 -5.25
C ASP A 328 1.53 16.91 -4.72
N ARG A 329 1.51 17.92 -5.62
CA ARG A 329 1.13 19.31 -5.26
C ARG A 329 -0.24 19.40 -4.61
N ASN A 330 -1.19 18.60 -5.09
CA ASN A 330 -2.57 18.55 -4.59
C ASN A 330 -2.81 17.39 -3.59
N SER A 331 -1.75 16.87 -2.95
CA SER A 331 -1.85 15.79 -1.95
C SER A 331 -2.82 16.09 -0.79
N ASP A 332 -2.99 17.37 -0.46
CA ASP A 332 -3.95 17.84 0.54
C ASP A 332 -5.41 17.58 0.15
N GLU A 333 -5.75 17.65 -1.13
CA GLU A 333 -7.10 17.34 -1.61
C GLU A 333 -7.40 15.86 -1.42
N ILE A 334 -6.40 15.01 -1.67
CA ILE A 334 -6.53 13.57 -1.55
C ILE A 334 -6.71 13.16 -0.08
N ILE A 335 -5.87 13.68 0.84
CA ILE A 335 -6.01 13.31 2.25
C ILE A 335 -7.29 13.84 2.88
N LYS A 336 -7.80 15.00 2.44
CA LYS A 336 -9.12 15.51 2.84
C LYS A 336 -10.25 14.61 2.34
N PHE A 337 -10.15 14.11 1.10
CA PHE A 337 -11.09 13.15 0.55
C PHE A 337 -11.09 11.85 1.39
N ILE A 338 -9.91 11.31 1.69
CA ILE A 338 -9.73 10.12 2.53
C ILE A 338 -10.35 10.33 3.92
N ASP A 339 -10.03 11.43 4.62
CA ASP A 339 -10.56 11.72 5.97
C ASP A 339 -12.09 11.83 5.97
N ASN A 340 -12.67 12.50 4.98
CA ASN A 340 -14.12 12.59 4.82
C ASN A 340 -14.76 11.21 4.65
N TRP A 341 -14.15 10.34 3.84
CA TRP A 341 -14.61 8.97 3.65
C TRP A 341 -14.50 8.15 4.94
N LEU A 342 -13.37 8.24 5.66
CA LEU A 342 -13.14 7.56 6.94
C LEU A 342 -14.18 7.96 7.99
N ARG A 343 -14.45 9.26 8.13
CA ARG A 343 -15.49 9.76 9.05
C ARG A 343 -16.86 9.21 8.73
N LYS A 344 -17.24 9.22 7.46
CA LYS A 344 -18.56 8.76 7.00
C LYS A 344 -18.73 7.25 7.15
N ASN A 345 -17.72 6.46 6.83
CA ASN A 345 -17.87 5.02 6.62
C ASN A 345 -17.35 4.16 7.78
N ILE A 346 -16.42 4.68 8.59
CA ILE A 346 -15.78 3.94 9.68
C ILE A 346 -16.03 4.60 11.03
N ASN A 347 -15.64 5.86 11.21
CA ASN A 347 -15.63 6.52 12.52
C ASN A 347 -17.01 6.75 13.10
N ASN A 348 -18.00 7.12 12.29
CA ASN A 348 -19.38 7.35 12.75
C ASN A 348 -20.14 6.07 13.18
N LYS A 349 -19.56 4.89 12.91
CA LYS A 349 -20.14 3.59 13.32
C LYS A 349 -19.58 3.08 14.65
N ALA A 350 -18.66 3.82 15.26
CA ALA A 350 -18.03 3.49 16.54
C ALA A 350 -18.84 3.99 17.76
N SER A 351 -19.97 4.69 17.53
CA SER A 351 -20.89 5.22 18.56
C SER A 351 -22.02 4.25 18.90
#